data_d452e5f3f593ac79e362647d8eaf35ed
#
_entry.id   d452e5f3f593ac79e362647d8eaf35ed
#
_cell.length_a   1.000
_cell.length_b   1.000
_cell.length_c   1.000
_cell.angle_alpha   90.00
_cell.angle_beta   90.00
_cell.angle_gamma   90.00
#
_symmetry.space_group_name_H-M   'P 1'
#
loop_
_entity.id
_entity.type
_entity.pdbx_description
1 polymer ?
#
loop_
_entity_poly.entity_id
_entity_poly.type
_entity_poly.pdbx_seq_one_letter_code
_entity_poly.pdbx_strand_id
1 'polypeptide(L)'
;MSEISSRLLHCASGRSVVASAPALGAGDREFESPRPDQFFFSFITYLGALVKSTVETLSPTRVRLDIEVEYSEMSSHVADAYKKVATQVNIPGFRKGKVPASMIDQRLGRGTVLDEAINAALPDFYGKAAREHSVAVIGRPVVDVKEFVDNEKLTFTVEVDVRPEVKLPDFSKIEIKVDDVVVTDSDITEQIDELRARFGTLNTVEREIKSGDFPTLDLLARINGEEVDGGKASDISYEVGSNRMIDGLDDALIGMSAGDKKDFETQLVGQTDGEKGVVEVVVKVVKERELPPMDDAFAKLASEFDTLAELKADFATRLERVKKMEQGAQARDLLVEKLLAETEIPVPDLLVDEEVNDHLSGEGRLEDAEHRAEVDVQVRSSLKSDFLLDAIVKAEEVQVTEVELTEYLVRTSQRYGMAPEQFAQELQKAGQIQQLVAEVARAKALAGVLSRISIKDASGAAIDLEALAPKPAPAVE
;
A
#
# COMPACT_ATOMS: atom_id res chain seq x y z
N MET A 1 4.65 3.58 15.35
CA MET A 1 5.42 3.32 14.12
C MET A 1 5.04 2.02 13.39
N SER A 2 4.21 1.13 13.96
CA SER A 2 3.71 -0.09 13.30
C SER A 2 2.38 0.10 12.53
N GLU A 3 1.74 1.24 12.63
CA GLU A 3 0.41 1.48 12.03
C GLU A 3 0.44 2.07 10.61
N ILE A 4 1.54 2.69 10.19
CA ILE A 4 1.60 3.34 8.85
C ILE A 4 1.73 2.31 7.72
N SER A 5 2.34 1.14 7.98
CA SER A 5 2.50 0.10 6.95
C SER A 5 1.27 -0.78 6.70
N SER A 6 0.32 -0.87 7.64
CA SER A 6 -0.88 -1.70 7.46
C SER A 6 -2.02 -0.97 6.75
N ARG A 7 -1.98 0.36 6.67
CA ARG A 7 -3.04 1.18 6.05
C ARG A 7 -2.90 1.38 4.54
N LEU A 8 -1.71 1.18 3.97
CA LEU A 8 -1.50 1.32 2.51
C LEU A 8 -2.13 0.22 1.66
N LEU A 9 -2.57 -0.89 2.24
CA LEU A 9 -3.14 -2.02 1.52
C LEU A 9 -4.66 -2.01 1.37
N HIS A 10 -5.38 -1.12 2.06
CA HIS A 10 -6.84 -1.05 1.96
C HIS A 10 -7.37 -0.08 0.91
N CYS A 11 -6.53 0.80 0.34
CA CYS A 11 -6.95 1.77 -0.68
C CYS A 11 -6.98 1.26 -2.12
N ALA A 12 -6.65 0.00 -2.40
CA ALA A 12 -6.54 -0.53 -3.77
C ALA A 12 -7.72 -1.41 -4.22
N SER A 13 -8.94 -1.25 -3.69
CA SER A 13 -10.12 -1.99 -4.17
C SER A 13 -10.96 -1.24 -5.20
N GLY A 14 -10.32 -0.61 -6.17
CA GLY A 14 -10.98 -0.12 -7.39
C GLY A 14 -11.37 -1.32 -8.28
N ARG A 15 -12.64 -1.71 -8.28
CA ARG A 15 -13.18 -2.71 -9.19
C ARG A 15 -13.14 -2.18 -10.63
N SER A 16 -12.11 -2.57 -11.39
CA SER A 16 -12.14 -2.52 -12.85
C SER A 16 -12.99 -3.67 -13.36
N VAL A 17 -14.06 -3.35 -14.08
CA VAL A 17 -14.85 -4.31 -14.84
C VAL A 17 -13.99 -4.82 -15.99
N VAL A 18 -13.45 -6.03 -15.86
CA VAL A 18 -12.74 -6.73 -16.93
C VAL A 18 -13.77 -7.51 -17.76
N ALA A 19 -13.91 -7.11 -19.00
CA ALA A 19 -14.64 -7.89 -20.01
C ALA A 19 -13.84 -9.15 -20.33
N SER A 20 -14.46 -10.31 -20.12
CA SER A 20 -13.92 -11.64 -20.43
C SER A 20 -13.82 -11.84 -21.94
N ALA A 21 -12.65 -12.21 -22.46
CA ALA A 21 -12.48 -12.79 -23.79
C ALA A 21 -12.42 -14.32 -23.68
N PRO A 22 -13.01 -15.08 -24.63
CA PRO A 22 -13.07 -16.53 -24.55
C PRO A 22 -11.79 -17.20 -25.04
N ALA A 23 -11.48 -18.33 -24.41
CA ALA A 23 -10.37 -19.22 -24.73
C ALA A 23 -10.51 -19.82 -26.14
N LEU A 24 -9.45 -19.86 -26.90
CA LEU A 24 -9.28 -20.68 -28.11
C LEU A 24 -8.15 -21.70 -27.91
N GLY A 25 -8.46 -22.89 -28.36
CA GLY A 25 -7.89 -24.17 -28.07
C GLY A 25 -6.41 -24.39 -28.43
N ALA A 26 -5.93 -25.42 -27.76
CA ALA A 26 -4.61 -26.02 -27.92
C ALA A 26 -4.39 -26.59 -29.34
N GLY A 27 -3.21 -26.30 -29.88
CA GLY A 27 -2.67 -26.92 -31.08
C GLY A 27 -1.17 -26.96 -30.96
N ASP A 28 -0.65 -28.19 -30.74
CA ASP A 28 0.77 -28.50 -30.71
C ASP A 28 1.48 -28.03 -31.97
N ARG A 29 2.53 -27.24 -31.82
CA ARG A 29 3.64 -27.12 -32.79
C ARG A 29 4.92 -26.80 -32.06
N GLU A 30 5.91 -27.66 -32.30
CA GLU A 30 7.30 -27.53 -31.89
C GLU A 30 7.88 -26.18 -32.28
N PHE A 31 8.54 -25.52 -31.32
CA PHE A 31 9.22 -24.25 -31.54
C PHE A 31 10.70 -24.51 -31.74
N GLU A 32 11.19 -24.44 -32.97
CA GLU A 32 12.60 -24.30 -33.29
C GLU A 32 13.09 -22.88 -32.97
N SER A 33 14.18 -22.80 -32.21
CA SER A 33 14.88 -21.58 -31.83
C SER A 33 15.55 -20.94 -33.07
N PRO A 34 15.30 -19.68 -33.42
CA PRO A 34 16.10 -18.97 -34.41
C PRO A 34 17.35 -18.34 -33.77
N ARG A 35 18.48 -18.48 -34.49
CA ARG A 35 19.82 -17.95 -34.15
C ARG A 35 19.85 -16.40 -34.12
N PRO A 36 20.77 -15.78 -33.33
CA PRO A 36 20.77 -14.34 -33.08
C PRO A 36 21.68 -13.58 -34.05
N ASP A 37 21.37 -13.40 -35.29
CA ASP A 37 22.16 -12.53 -36.19
C ASP A 37 21.43 -12.07 -37.47
N GLN A 38 20.22 -11.55 -37.30
CA GLN A 38 19.62 -10.72 -38.37
C GLN A 38 18.50 -9.82 -37.80
N PHE A 39 18.85 -8.80 -37.02
CA PHE A 39 17.99 -7.64 -36.87
C PHE A 39 18.26 -6.63 -37.98
N PHE A 40 17.70 -6.88 -39.13
CA PHE A 40 17.49 -5.83 -40.13
C PHE A 40 16.36 -4.92 -39.57
N PHE A 41 16.74 -3.70 -39.25
CA PHE A 41 15.82 -2.60 -39.00
C PHE A 41 15.00 -2.34 -40.26
N SER A 42 13.87 -3.01 -40.39
CA SER A 42 12.83 -2.61 -41.35
C SER A 42 12.09 -1.42 -40.74
N PHE A 43 12.48 -0.21 -41.10
CA PHE A 43 11.69 1.00 -40.90
C PHE A 43 10.40 0.82 -41.72
N ILE A 44 9.39 0.17 -41.10
CA ILE A 44 8.03 0.32 -41.55
C ILE A 44 7.61 1.69 -41.04
N THR A 45 7.67 2.68 -41.93
CA THR A 45 6.98 3.95 -41.78
C THR A 45 5.49 3.64 -41.71
N TYR A 46 4.94 3.40 -40.52
CA TYR A 46 3.52 3.48 -40.28
C TYR A 46 3.19 4.98 -40.42
N LEU A 47 2.74 5.39 -41.62
CA LEU A 47 1.92 6.58 -41.76
C LEU A 47 0.59 6.25 -41.06
N GLY A 48 0.56 6.21 -39.74
CA GLY A 48 -0.65 6.29 -38.96
C GLY A 48 -1.15 7.73 -39.11
N ALA A 49 -2.41 7.88 -39.57
CA ALA A 49 -3.03 9.18 -39.67
C ALA A 49 -2.85 9.88 -38.30
N LEU A 50 -2.16 11.02 -38.33
CA LEU A 50 -1.94 11.85 -37.14
C LEU A 50 -3.29 12.42 -36.72
N VAL A 51 -3.79 11.98 -35.57
CA VAL A 51 -4.94 12.65 -34.93
C VAL A 51 -4.50 14.10 -34.71
N LYS A 52 -5.25 15.05 -35.23
CA LYS A 52 -4.95 16.47 -34.99
C LYS A 52 -5.20 16.76 -33.54
N SER A 53 -4.14 16.93 -32.76
CA SER A 53 -4.22 17.21 -31.33
C SER A 53 -3.32 18.36 -30.92
N THR A 54 -3.79 19.14 -29.96
CA THR A 54 -3.01 20.21 -29.33
C THR A 54 -3.08 20.09 -27.82
N VAL A 55 -1.99 20.51 -27.14
CA VAL A 55 -1.91 20.49 -25.67
C VAL A 55 -1.82 21.90 -25.16
N GLU A 56 -2.69 22.25 -24.23
CA GLU A 56 -2.66 23.49 -23.46
C GLU A 56 -2.38 23.16 -21.99
N THR A 57 -1.36 23.79 -21.41
CA THR A 57 -1.06 23.67 -19.97
C THR A 57 -1.94 24.62 -19.18
N LEU A 58 -2.87 24.09 -18.38
CA LEU A 58 -3.78 24.87 -17.53
C LEU A 58 -3.13 25.21 -16.18
N SER A 59 -2.37 24.27 -15.63
CA SER A 59 -1.62 24.43 -14.38
C SER A 59 -0.37 23.52 -14.39
N PRO A 60 0.53 23.63 -13.42
CA PRO A 60 1.68 22.72 -13.31
C PRO A 60 1.30 21.24 -13.22
N THR A 61 0.05 20.94 -12.85
CA THR A 61 -0.47 19.56 -12.65
C THR A 61 -1.63 19.22 -13.57
N ARG A 62 -2.01 20.10 -14.52
CA ARG A 62 -3.20 19.88 -15.36
C ARG A 62 -3.01 20.38 -16.76
N VAL A 63 -3.38 19.55 -17.72
CA VAL A 63 -3.37 19.90 -19.15
C VAL A 63 -4.74 19.66 -19.78
N ARG A 64 -4.99 20.41 -20.86
CA ARG A 64 -6.12 20.18 -21.77
C ARG A 64 -5.59 19.71 -23.09
N LEU A 65 -6.14 18.62 -23.58
CA LEU A 65 -5.92 18.09 -24.91
C LEU A 65 -7.13 18.44 -25.78
N ASP A 66 -6.94 19.20 -26.81
CA ASP A 66 -7.97 19.44 -27.83
C ASP A 66 -7.72 18.46 -29.00
N ILE A 67 -8.70 17.63 -29.31
CA ILE A 67 -8.56 16.51 -30.23
C ILE A 67 -9.61 16.62 -31.33
N GLU A 68 -9.17 16.64 -32.58
CA GLU A 68 -10.01 16.59 -33.77
C GLU A 68 -9.76 15.28 -34.53
N VAL A 69 -10.81 14.51 -34.74
CA VAL A 69 -10.80 13.20 -35.42
C VAL A 69 -11.65 13.25 -36.67
N GLU A 70 -11.10 12.90 -37.81
CA GLU A 70 -11.87 12.78 -39.04
C GLU A 70 -12.76 11.53 -39.02
N TYR A 71 -13.95 11.59 -39.63
CA TYR A 71 -14.89 10.47 -39.63
C TYR A 71 -14.29 9.19 -40.22
N SER A 72 -13.37 9.31 -41.19
CA SER A 72 -12.66 8.19 -41.79
C SER A 72 -11.94 7.31 -40.71
N GLU A 73 -11.43 7.93 -39.65
CA GLU A 73 -10.74 7.23 -38.53
C GLU A 73 -11.73 6.60 -37.55
N MET A 74 -12.95 7.17 -37.46
CA MET A 74 -14.02 6.63 -36.63
C MET A 74 -14.76 5.46 -37.29
N SER A 75 -14.57 5.22 -38.58
CA SER A 75 -15.34 4.24 -39.34
C SER A 75 -15.33 2.82 -38.77
N SER A 76 -14.19 2.40 -38.19
CA SER A 76 -14.07 1.10 -37.52
C SER A 76 -14.91 1.05 -36.25
N HIS A 77 -14.86 2.09 -35.42
CA HIS A 77 -15.64 2.19 -34.17
C HIS A 77 -17.14 2.23 -34.47
N VAL A 78 -17.56 2.93 -35.54
CA VAL A 78 -18.95 2.95 -35.99
C VAL A 78 -19.42 1.54 -36.46
N ALA A 79 -18.58 0.82 -37.21
CA ALA A 79 -18.88 -0.54 -37.64
C ALA A 79 -19.00 -1.51 -36.45
N ASP A 80 -18.16 -1.36 -35.45
CA ASP A 80 -18.18 -2.19 -34.24
C ASP A 80 -19.35 -1.82 -33.32
N ALA A 81 -19.71 -0.54 -33.22
CA ALA A 81 -20.90 -0.08 -32.52
C ALA A 81 -22.17 -0.71 -33.12
N TYR A 82 -22.31 -0.75 -34.47
CA TYR A 82 -23.42 -1.48 -35.12
C TYR A 82 -23.45 -2.95 -34.72
N LYS A 83 -22.30 -3.65 -34.67
CA LYS A 83 -22.24 -5.05 -34.23
C LYS A 83 -22.67 -5.20 -32.77
N LYS A 84 -22.18 -4.34 -31.90
CA LYS A 84 -22.49 -4.33 -30.45
C LYS A 84 -23.98 -4.10 -30.22
N VAL A 85 -24.55 -3.05 -30.84
CA VAL A 85 -25.99 -2.73 -30.77
C VAL A 85 -26.83 -3.86 -31.34
N ALA A 86 -26.44 -4.48 -32.47
CA ALA A 86 -27.14 -5.62 -33.04
C ALA A 86 -27.23 -6.82 -32.09
N THR A 87 -26.27 -7.00 -31.16
CA THR A 87 -26.31 -8.07 -30.14
C THR A 87 -27.21 -7.74 -28.96
N GLN A 88 -27.41 -6.46 -28.68
CA GLN A 88 -28.20 -6.00 -27.53
C GLN A 88 -29.69 -5.90 -27.84
N VAL A 89 -30.05 -5.60 -29.10
CA VAL A 89 -31.45 -5.38 -29.52
C VAL A 89 -32.12 -6.66 -29.97
N ASN A 90 -33.43 -6.73 -29.68
CA ASN A 90 -34.28 -7.79 -30.18
C ASN A 90 -35.26 -7.21 -31.21
N ILE A 91 -34.99 -7.41 -32.50
CA ILE A 91 -35.83 -6.95 -33.60
C ILE A 91 -36.60 -8.16 -34.20
N PRO A 92 -37.93 -8.16 -34.20
CA PRO A 92 -38.72 -9.27 -34.76
C PRO A 92 -38.31 -9.56 -36.21
N GLY A 93 -38.08 -10.83 -36.54
CA GLY A 93 -37.64 -11.28 -37.85
C GLY A 93 -36.12 -11.40 -38.05
N PHE A 94 -35.30 -10.99 -37.06
CA PHE A 94 -33.86 -11.11 -37.15
C PHE A 94 -33.28 -11.81 -35.92
N ARG A 95 -32.22 -12.61 -36.12
CA ARG A 95 -31.47 -13.22 -35.04
C ARG A 95 -30.58 -12.17 -34.41
N LYS A 96 -30.44 -12.17 -33.05
CA LYS A 96 -29.50 -11.31 -32.31
C LYS A 96 -28.09 -11.32 -32.93
N GLY A 97 -27.52 -10.16 -33.15
CA GLY A 97 -26.20 -9.98 -33.77
C GLY A 97 -26.19 -10.08 -35.31
N LYS A 98 -27.34 -10.28 -35.96
CA LYS A 98 -27.47 -10.35 -37.44
C LYS A 98 -28.48 -9.34 -37.99
N VAL A 99 -28.73 -8.29 -37.25
CA VAL A 99 -29.64 -7.20 -37.69
C VAL A 99 -28.88 -6.27 -38.63
N PRO A 100 -29.40 -5.96 -39.84
CA PRO A 100 -28.78 -5.00 -40.75
C PRO A 100 -28.73 -3.57 -40.14
N ALA A 101 -27.68 -2.81 -40.46
CA ALA A 101 -27.51 -1.44 -39.98
C ALA A 101 -28.73 -0.53 -40.24
N SER A 102 -29.29 -0.60 -41.44
CA SER A 102 -30.48 0.17 -41.81
C SER A 102 -31.70 -0.11 -40.92
N MET A 103 -31.86 -1.33 -40.44
CA MET A 103 -32.96 -1.69 -39.53
C MET A 103 -32.73 -1.19 -38.12
N ILE A 104 -31.43 -1.12 -37.68
CA ILE A 104 -31.04 -0.52 -36.41
C ILE A 104 -31.33 0.99 -36.45
N ASP A 105 -30.89 1.67 -37.51
CA ASP A 105 -31.13 3.12 -37.70
C ASP A 105 -32.61 3.45 -37.71
N GLN A 106 -33.45 2.62 -38.39
CA GLN A 106 -34.88 2.85 -38.44
C GLN A 106 -35.59 2.66 -37.09
N ARG A 107 -35.09 1.76 -36.23
CA ARG A 107 -35.77 1.38 -34.99
C ARG A 107 -35.26 2.15 -33.76
N LEU A 108 -33.96 2.41 -33.67
CA LEU A 108 -33.28 3.03 -32.53
C LEU A 108 -32.80 4.45 -32.84
N GLY A 109 -32.71 4.79 -34.13
CA GLY A 109 -32.08 6.00 -34.61
C GLY A 109 -30.56 5.84 -34.74
N ARG A 110 -30.01 6.49 -35.78
CA ARG A 110 -28.56 6.50 -36.02
C ARG A 110 -27.76 7.12 -34.87
N GLY A 111 -28.35 8.10 -34.15
CA GLY A 111 -27.74 8.77 -33.01
C GLY A 111 -27.28 7.78 -31.93
N THR A 112 -28.11 6.78 -31.57
CA THR A 112 -27.76 5.79 -30.56
C THR A 112 -26.52 4.97 -30.93
N VAL A 113 -26.33 4.66 -32.21
CA VAL A 113 -25.15 3.92 -32.69
C VAL A 113 -23.92 4.83 -32.67
N LEU A 114 -24.10 6.11 -33.01
CA LEU A 114 -23.04 7.10 -33.02
C LEU A 114 -22.58 7.41 -31.59
N ASP A 115 -23.51 7.53 -30.65
CA ASP A 115 -23.16 7.69 -29.22
C ASP A 115 -22.31 6.51 -28.70
N GLU A 116 -22.70 5.28 -29.05
CA GLU A 116 -21.92 4.09 -28.69
C GLU A 116 -20.56 4.09 -29.37
N ALA A 117 -20.48 4.49 -30.66
CA ALA A 117 -19.21 4.59 -31.38
C ALA A 117 -18.27 5.66 -30.80
N ILE A 118 -18.81 6.83 -30.46
CA ILE A 118 -18.06 7.93 -29.83
C ILE A 118 -17.50 7.45 -28.48
N ASN A 119 -18.35 6.89 -27.61
CA ASN A 119 -17.92 6.41 -26.29
C ASN A 119 -16.83 5.33 -26.38
N ALA A 120 -16.88 4.47 -27.40
CA ALA A 120 -15.85 3.46 -27.64
C ALA A 120 -14.55 4.04 -28.24
N ALA A 121 -14.66 5.13 -29.02
CA ALA A 121 -13.53 5.75 -29.72
C ALA A 121 -12.73 6.72 -28.84
N LEU A 122 -13.39 7.43 -27.90
CA LEU A 122 -12.76 8.44 -27.04
C LEU A 122 -11.50 7.94 -26.32
N PRO A 123 -11.48 6.75 -25.64
CA PRO A 123 -10.29 6.27 -24.97
C PRO A 123 -9.11 6.01 -25.92
N ASP A 124 -9.39 5.51 -27.12
CA ASP A 124 -8.36 5.18 -28.12
C ASP A 124 -7.69 6.45 -28.66
N PHE A 125 -8.48 7.46 -29.02
CA PHE A 125 -7.95 8.73 -29.55
C PHE A 125 -7.27 9.54 -28.49
N TYR A 126 -7.81 9.60 -27.27
CA TYR A 126 -7.16 10.20 -26.12
C TYR A 126 -5.79 9.54 -25.85
N GLY A 127 -5.74 8.20 -25.79
CA GLY A 127 -4.50 7.47 -25.56
C GLY A 127 -3.44 7.69 -26.66
N LYS A 128 -3.86 7.90 -27.92
CA LYS A 128 -2.96 8.27 -29.02
C LYS A 128 -2.41 9.70 -28.82
N ALA A 129 -3.28 10.66 -28.56
CA ALA A 129 -2.90 12.05 -28.33
C ALA A 129 -1.95 12.21 -27.13
N ALA A 130 -2.24 11.56 -26.00
CA ALA A 130 -1.40 11.59 -24.80
C ALA A 130 0.01 11.03 -25.08
N ARG A 131 0.13 9.95 -25.87
CA ARG A 131 1.43 9.40 -26.28
C ARG A 131 2.18 10.31 -27.25
N GLU A 132 1.49 10.89 -28.23
CA GLU A 132 2.08 11.81 -29.22
C GLU A 132 2.72 13.01 -28.55
N HIS A 133 2.05 13.57 -27.56
CA HIS A 133 2.55 14.72 -26.82
C HIS A 133 3.42 14.34 -25.59
N SER A 134 3.67 13.05 -25.38
CA SER A 134 4.45 12.54 -24.23
C SER A 134 3.93 13.04 -22.87
N VAL A 135 2.61 13.18 -22.75
CA VAL A 135 1.95 13.64 -21.52
C VAL A 135 1.92 12.49 -20.49
N ALA A 136 2.54 12.69 -19.33
CA ALA A 136 2.53 11.73 -18.21
C ALA A 136 1.23 11.88 -17.41
N VAL A 137 0.16 11.30 -17.92
CA VAL A 137 -1.19 11.39 -17.36
C VAL A 137 -1.32 10.61 -16.05
N ILE A 138 -2.08 11.17 -15.09
CA ILE A 138 -2.46 10.56 -13.82
C ILE A 138 -3.94 10.86 -13.53
N GLY A 139 -4.58 10.01 -12.72
CA GLY A 139 -6.00 10.18 -12.41
C GLY A 139 -6.93 9.93 -13.60
N ARG A 140 -8.19 10.31 -13.43
CA ARG A 140 -9.22 10.11 -14.44
C ARG A 140 -9.37 11.33 -15.36
N PRO A 141 -9.41 11.13 -16.70
CA PRO A 141 -9.65 12.24 -17.63
C PRO A 141 -11.09 12.73 -17.57
N VAL A 142 -11.27 14.04 -17.63
CA VAL A 142 -12.60 14.67 -17.85
C VAL A 142 -12.73 14.97 -19.33
N VAL A 143 -13.68 14.29 -19.98
CA VAL A 143 -13.90 14.40 -21.43
C VAL A 143 -15.15 15.24 -21.70
N ASP A 144 -15.02 16.21 -22.59
CA ASP A 144 -16.12 17.05 -23.06
C ASP A 144 -16.17 17.07 -24.60
N VAL A 145 -17.26 16.50 -25.17
CA VAL A 145 -17.47 16.45 -26.60
C VAL A 145 -18.02 17.82 -27.06
N LYS A 146 -17.21 18.58 -27.77
CA LYS A 146 -17.56 19.93 -28.25
C LYS A 146 -18.47 19.90 -29.48
N GLU A 147 -18.13 19.09 -30.46
CA GLU A 147 -18.84 19.03 -31.73
C GLU A 147 -18.72 17.63 -32.33
N PHE A 148 -19.82 17.11 -32.80
CA PHE A 148 -19.84 15.94 -33.68
C PHE A 148 -20.67 16.24 -34.91
N VAL A 149 -20.07 16.12 -36.10
CA VAL A 149 -20.74 16.23 -37.39
C VAL A 149 -20.62 14.89 -38.07
N ASP A 150 -21.80 14.21 -38.22
CA ASP A 150 -21.84 12.88 -38.81
C ASP A 150 -21.27 12.87 -40.23
N ASN A 151 -20.43 11.91 -40.55
CA ASN A 151 -19.65 11.76 -41.78
C ASN A 151 -18.59 12.86 -42.03
N GLU A 152 -18.32 13.73 -41.07
CA GLU A 152 -17.28 14.77 -41.20
C GLU A 152 -16.22 14.67 -40.11
N LYS A 153 -16.55 15.02 -38.87
CA LYS A 153 -15.56 15.08 -37.78
C LYS A 153 -16.16 14.95 -36.38
N LEU A 154 -15.33 14.52 -35.45
CA LEU A 154 -15.53 14.59 -34.00
C LEU A 154 -14.48 15.52 -33.38
N THR A 155 -14.93 16.52 -32.60
CA THR A 155 -14.04 17.38 -31.83
C THR A 155 -14.40 17.26 -30.34
N PHE A 156 -13.41 16.95 -29.53
CA PHE A 156 -13.59 16.83 -28.09
C PHE A 156 -12.36 17.35 -27.35
N THR A 157 -12.56 17.73 -26.11
CA THR A 157 -11.50 18.14 -25.21
C THR A 157 -11.38 17.16 -24.07
N VAL A 158 -10.14 16.94 -23.64
CA VAL A 158 -9.84 16.09 -22.47
C VAL A 158 -9.00 16.90 -21.51
N GLU A 159 -9.53 17.18 -20.33
CA GLU A 159 -8.77 17.70 -19.24
C GLU A 159 -8.29 16.56 -18.35
N VAL A 160 -7.00 16.53 -18.06
CA VAL A 160 -6.40 15.44 -17.28
C VAL A 160 -5.29 15.99 -16.42
N ASP A 161 -5.15 15.40 -15.24
CA ASP A 161 -4.05 15.69 -14.35
C ASP A 161 -2.76 14.99 -14.85
N VAL A 162 -1.65 15.68 -14.66
CA VAL A 162 -0.32 15.23 -15.10
C VAL A 162 0.66 15.28 -13.95
N ARG A 163 1.66 14.41 -14.00
CA ARG A 163 2.76 14.47 -13.03
C ARG A 163 3.49 15.80 -13.15
N PRO A 164 3.68 16.51 -12.04
CA PRO A 164 4.40 17.78 -12.04
C PRO A 164 5.89 17.56 -12.34
N GLU A 165 6.51 18.57 -12.95
CA GLU A 165 7.96 18.62 -13.03
C GLU A 165 8.52 19.10 -11.68
N VAL A 166 9.23 18.22 -10.99
CA VAL A 166 9.85 18.49 -9.69
C VAL A 166 11.31 18.90 -9.91
N LYS A 167 11.69 20.07 -9.41
CA LYS A 167 13.06 20.57 -9.45
C LYS A 167 13.80 20.07 -8.22
N LEU A 168 14.66 19.08 -8.40
CA LEU A 168 15.43 18.49 -7.30
C LEU A 168 16.53 19.43 -6.83
N PRO A 169 16.79 19.51 -5.51
CA PRO A 169 17.90 20.27 -4.95
C PRO A 169 19.25 19.57 -5.21
N ASP A 170 20.34 20.27 -4.94
CA ASP A 170 21.68 19.71 -5.00
C ASP A 170 21.94 18.83 -3.78
N PHE A 171 21.88 17.52 -3.96
CA PHE A 171 22.02 16.55 -2.87
C PHE A 171 23.37 16.64 -2.13
N SER A 172 24.43 17.13 -2.77
CA SER A 172 25.75 17.25 -2.14
C SER A 172 25.79 18.24 -0.96
N LYS A 173 24.79 19.12 -0.85
CA LYS A 173 24.66 20.12 0.22
C LYS A 173 23.78 19.63 1.38
N ILE A 174 23.19 18.45 1.25
CA ILE A 174 22.29 17.91 2.26
C ILE A 174 23.13 17.25 3.35
N GLU A 175 22.90 17.69 4.58
CA GLU A 175 23.45 17.06 5.79
C GLU A 175 22.29 16.61 6.68
N ILE A 176 22.35 15.36 7.16
CA ILE A 176 21.34 14.76 8.03
C ILE A 176 21.98 14.37 9.35
N LYS A 177 21.26 14.61 10.45
CA LYS A 177 21.63 14.17 11.77
C LYS A 177 20.66 13.12 12.27
N VAL A 178 21.19 11.99 12.71
CA VAL A 178 20.45 10.86 13.27
C VAL A 178 20.87 10.60 14.71
N ASP A 179 20.10 9.82 15.43
CA ASP A 179 20.39 9.47 16.81
C ASP A 179 21.61 8.55 16.91
N ASP A 180 22.30 8.60 18.06
CA ASP A 180 23.42 7.71 18.33
C ASP A 180 22.93 6.27 18.53
N VAL A 181 23.71 5.31 18.07
CA VAL A 181 23.50 3.90 18.37
C VAL A 181 24.16 3.56 19.72
N VAL A 182 23.38 3.66 20.78
CA VAL A 182 23.82 3.31 22.12
C VAL A 182 23.04 2.13 22.64
N VAL A 183 23.74 1.03 22.97
CA VAL A 183 23.17 -0.12 23.68
C VAL A 183 23.55 -0.01 25.14
N THR A 184 22.55 0.13 26.01
CA THR A 184 22.75 0.25 27.45
C THR A 184 22.61 -1.11 28.12
N ASP A 185 23.19 -1.23 29.34
CA ASP A 185 22.99 -2.42 30.18
C ASP A 185 21.49 -2.64 30.53
N SER A 186 20.70 -1.58 30.57
CA SER A 186 19.23 -1.66 30.73
C SER A 186 18.58 -2.36 29.56
N ASP A 187 18.88 -1.95 28.31
CA ASP A 187 18.36 -2.56 27.12
C ASP A 187 18.64 -4.08 27.09
N ILE A 188 19.87 -4.47 27.44
CA ILE A 188 20.28 -5.87 27.49
C ILE A 188 19.52 -6.63 28.58
N THR A 189 19.35 -6.00 29.74
CA THR A 189 18.65 -6.59 30.89
C THR A 189 17.17 -6.80 30.56
N GLU A 190 16.52 -5.82 29.93
CA GLU A 190 15.11 -5.91 29.48
C GLU A 190 14.92 -7.08 28.52
N GLN A 191 15.79 -7.26 27.54
CA GLN A 191 15.72 -8.38 26.60
C GLN A 191 15.92 -9.74 27.28
N ILE A 192 16.83 -9.80 28.26
CA ILE A 192 17.04 -11.02 29.05
C ILE A 192 15.82 -11.29 29.94
N ASP A 193 15.18 -10.26 30.52
CA ASP A 193 14.00 -10.40 31.35
C ASP A 193 12.78 -10.84 30.53
N GLU A 194 12.63 -10.36 29.27
CA GLU A 194 11.65 -10.89 28.33
C GLU A 194 11.89 -12.38 28.02
N LEU A 195 13.15 -12.78 27.86
CA LEU A 195 13.47 -14.18 27.68
C LEU A 195 13.18 -14.99 28.94
N ARG A 196 13.55 -14.49 30.15
CA ARG A 196 13.25 -15.08 31.44
C ARG A 196 11.75 -15.24 31.68
N ALA A 197 10.93 -14.28 31.22
CA ALA A 197 9.48 -14.32 31.36
C ALA A 197 8.86 -15.57 30.69
N ARG A 198 9.47 -16.11 29.61
CA ARG A 198 9.03 -17.34 28.94
C ARG A 198 9.28 -18.59 29.76
N PHE A 199 10.23 -18.55 30.70
CA PHE A 199 10.61 -19.65 31.59
C PHE A 199 10.12 -19.40 33.03
N GLY A 200 9.38 -18.32 33.25
CA GLY A 200 8.84 -17.97 34.56
C GLY A 200 7.78 -18.96 35.04
N THR A 201 7.71 -19.15 36.35
CA THR A 201 6.66 -19.94 37.01
C THR A 201 5.59 -19.00 37.60
N LEU A 202 4.34 -19.42 37.52
CA LEU A 202 3.22 -18.68 38.07
C LEU A 202 2.90 -19.22 39.49
N ASN A 203 3.18 -18.41 40.49
CA ASN A 203 2.92 -18.72 41.89
C ASN A 203 1.69 -17.98 42.38
N THR A 204 0.79 -18.68 43.10
CA THR A 204 -0.39 -18.06 43.72
C THR A 204 0.04 -17.14 44.85
N VAL A 205 -0.52 -15.94 44.88
CA VAL A 205 -0.25 -14.93 45.93
C VAL A 205 -1.58 -14.41 46.52
N GLU A 206 -1.55 -14.12 47.82
CA GLU A 206 -2.68 -13.56 48.57
C GLU A 206 -2.46 -12.06 48.81
N ARG A 207 -2.53 -11.29 47.73
CA ARG A 207 -2.40 -9.81 47.75
C ARG A 207 -3.19 -9.19 46.62
N GLU A 208 -3.28 -7.87 46.65
CA GLU A 208 -3.87 -7.08 45.56
C GLU A 208 -3.08 -7.23 44.28
N ILE A 209 -3.77 -7.22 43.15
CA ILE A 209 -3.25 -7.29 41.79
C ILE A 209 -2.42 -6.07 41.48
N LYS A 210 -1.25 -6.31 40.91
CA LYS A 210 -0.35 -5.30 40.34
C LYS A 210 -0.13 -5.54 38.84
N SER A 211 0.39 -4.54 38.15
CA SER A 211 0.84 -4.71 36.77
C SER A 211 1.91 -5.82 36.69
N GLY A 212 1.80 -6.71 35.72
CA GLY A 212 2.64 -7.90 35.53
C GLY A 212 2.14 -9.17 36.22
N ASP A 213 1.07 -9.09 37.02
CA ASP A 213 0.42 -10.28 37.61
C ASP A 213 -0.48 -11.02 36.60
N PHE A 214 -0.75 -12.29 36.90
CA PHE A 214 -1.57 -13.19 36.10
C PHE A 214 -2.81 -13.66 36.88
N PRO A 215 -3.82 -12.82 37.07
CA PRO A 215 -5.05 -13.27 37.67
C PRO A 215 -5.77 -14.27 36.77
N THR A 216 -6.48 -15.21 37.41
CA THR A 216 -7.49 -16.03 36.75
C THR A 216 -8.83 -15.35 36.91
N LEU A 217 -9.50 -15.03 35.80
CA LEU A 217 -10.70 -14.18 35.73
C LEU A 217 -11.88 -14.92 35.16
N ASP A 218 -13.07 -14.56 35.60
CA ASP A 218 -14.31 -14.72 34.86
C ASP A 218 -14.77 -13.36 34.38
N LEU A 219 -15.22 -13.28 33.12
CA LEU A 219 -15.73 -12.07 32.48
C LEU A 219 -17.16 -12.34 32.01
N LEU A 220 -18.05 -11.33 32.17
CA LEU A 220 -19.41 -11.35 31.66
C LEU A 220 -19.77 -9.99 31.09
N ALA A 221 -19.90 -9.90 29.77
CA ALA A 221 -20.28 -8.70 29.06
C ALA A 221 -21.81 -8.56 28.96
N ARG A 222 -22.34 -7.36 29.23
CA ARG A 222 -23.75 -7.01 29.11
C ARG A 222 -23.91 -5.70 28.32
N ILE A 223 -24.96 -5.65 27.49
CA ILE A 223 -25.43 -4.43 26.83
C ILE A 223 -26.86 -4.19 27.29
N ASN A 224 -27.15 -2.99 27.78
CA ASN A 224 -28.47 -2.62 28.31
C ASN A 224 -28.99 -3.58 29.39
N GLY A 225 -28.10 -4.27 30.11
CA GLY A 225 -28.45 -5.24 31.18
C GLY A 225 -28.70 -6.67 30.71
N GLU A 226 -28.69 -6.92 29.40
CA GLU A 226 -28.80 -8.27 28.82
C GLU A 226 -27.41 -8.84 28.50
N GLU A 227 -27.21 -10.15 28.71
CA GLU A 227 -25.95 -10.83 28.40
C GLU A 227 -25.73 -10.85 26.89
N VAL A 228 -24.49 -10.49 26.47
CA VAL A 228 -24.10 -10.55 25.07
C VAL A 228 -23.82 -12.00 24.70
N ASP A 229 -24.34 -12.45 23.55
CA ASP A 229 -24.03 -13.80 23.05
C ASP A 229 -22.51 -13.93 22.77
N GLY A 230 -21.89 -14.93 23.40
CA GLY A 230 -20.43 -15.07 23.40
C GLY A 230 -19.68 -14.14 24.37
N GLY A 231 -20.37 -13.27 25.11
CA GLY A 231 -19.79 -12.31 26.06
C GLY A 231 -19.39 -12.89 27.41
N LYS A 232 -19.47 -14.22 27.60
CA LYS A 232 -19.07 -14.91 28.83
C LYS A 232 -17.77 -15.71 28.60
N ALA A 233 -16.80 -15.45 29.47
CA ALA A 233 -15.55 -16.17 29.48
C ALA A 233 -15.20 -16.56 30.93
N SER A 234 -14.73 -17.78 31.15
CA SER A 234 -14.41 -18.30 32.48
C SER A 234 -13.01 -18.88 32.53
N ASP A 235 -12.38 -18.77 33.69
CA ASP A 235 -11.05 -19.31 33.98
C ASP A 235 -9.93 -18.79 33.03
N ILE A 236 -10.06 -17.54 32.59
CA ILE A 236 -9.06 -16.92 31.74
C ILE A 236 -7.89 -16.45 32.57
N SER A 237 -6.67 -16.82 32.20
CA SER A 237 -5.44 -16.25 32.72
C SER A 237 -5.03 -15.05 31.88
N TYR A 238 -4.91 -13.88 32.50
CA TYR A 238 -4.63 -12.61 31.84
C TYR A 238 -3.42 -11.91 32.48
N GLU A 239 -2.52 -11.41 31.67
CA GLU A 239 -1.38 -10.59 32.14
C GLU A 239 -1.82 -9.13 32.27
N VAL A 240 -1.87 -8.63 33.49
CA VAL A 240 -2.29 -7.26 33.80
C VAL A 240 -1.25 -6.25 33.34
N GLY A 241 -1.69 -5.23 32.61
CA GLY A 241 -0.82 -4.22 32.00
C GLY A 241 -0.43 -4.56 30.55
N SER A 242 -0.89 -5.69 30.00
CA SER A 242 -0.60 -6.07 28.62
C SER A 242 -1.49 -5.36 27.57
N ASN A 243 -2.63 -4.80 27.97
CA ASN A 243 -3.63 -4.18 27.10
C ASN A 243 -4.07 -5.07 25.91
N ARG A 244 -4.10 -6.40 26.10
CA ARG A 244 -4.35 -7.35 25.00
C ARG A 244 -5.77 -7.90 24.92
N MET A 245 -6.69 -7.44 25.76
CA MET A 245 -8.04 -8.01 25.83
C MET A 245 -9.12 -6.95 25.60
N ILE A 246 -9.59 -6.33 26.65
CA ILE A 246 -10.70 -5.37 26.61
C ILE A 246 -10.21 -4.06 27.18
N ASP A 247 -10.50 -2.95 26.52
CA ASP A 247 -10.11 -1.63 26.99
C ASP A 247 -10.69 -1.36 28.40
N GLY A 248 -9.84 -0.84 29.30
CA GLY A 248 -10.21 -0.57 30.69
C GLY A 248 -10.12 -1.77 31.63
N LEU A 249 -9.84 -2.98 31.14
CA LEU A 249 -9.72 -4.19 31.99
C LEU A 249 -8.55 -4.06 32.95
N ASP A 250 -7.39 -3.58 32.47
CA ASP A 250 -6.19 -3.43 33.30
C ASP A 250 -6.42 -2.46 34.46
N ASP A 251 -7.05 -1.30 34.18
CA ASP A 251 -7.42 -0.31 35.22
C ASP A 251 -8.47 -0.85 36.18
N ALA A 252 -9.34 -1.71 35.71
CA ALA A 252 -10.34 -2.33 36.57
C ALA A 252 -9.71 -3.34 37.55
N LEU A 253 -8.70 -4.09 37.07
CA LEU A 253 -8.04 -5.17 37.82
C LEU A 253 -7.05 -4.70 38.88
N ILE A 254 -6.34 -3.59 38.61
CA ILE A 254 -5.33 -3.06 39.56
C ILE A 254 -5.99 -2.76 40.90
N GLY A 255 -5.42 -3.34 41.97
CA GLY A 255 -5.91 -3.19 43.36
C GLY A 255 -7.02 -4.15 43.78
N MET A 256 -7.49 -5.02 42.86
CA MET A 256 -8.45 -6.08 43.23
C MET A 256 -7.72 -7.28 43.85
N SER A 257 -8.40 -8.02 44.69
CA SER A 257 -7.94 -9.24 45.34
C SER A 257 -8.72 -10.47 44.88
N ALA A 258 -8.23 -11.67 45.19
CA ALA A 258 -8.97 -12.90 44.90
C ALA A 258 -10.35 -12.88 45.59
N GLY A 259 -11.41 -13.17 44.85
CA GLY A 259 -12.82 -13.13 45.27
C GLY A 259 -13.52 -11.80 44.95
N ASP A 260 -12.82 -10.75 44.58
CA ASP A 260 -13.42 -9.46 44.27
C ASP A 260 -14.15 -9.49 42.93
N LYS A 261 -15.17 -8.62 42.84
CA LYS A 261 -15.96 -8.38 41.62
C LYS A 261 -16.02 -6.89 41.35
N LYS A 262 -15.93 -6.51 40.06
CA LYS A 262 -16.04 -5.12 39.63
C LYS A 262 -16.69 -5.04 38.26
N ASP A 263 -17.52 -4.02 38.07
CA ASP A 263 -18.07 -3.69 36.76
C ASP A 263 -17.30 -2.50 36.18
N PHE A 264 -17.06 -2.53 34.90
CA PHE A 264 -16.46 -1.39 34.17
C PHE A 264 -17.11 -1.24 32.80
N GLU A 265 -17.13 -0.01 32.29
CA GLU A 265 -17.69 0.32 30.99
C GLU A 265 -16.60 0.22 29.92
N THR A 266 -16.93 -0.37 28.78
CA THR A 266 -16.03 -0.47 27.63
C THR A 266 -16.82 -0.49 26.33
N GLN A 267 -16.16 -0.24 25.21
CA GLN A 267 -16.74 -0.47 23.89
C GLN A 267 -16.56 -1.93 23.49
N LEU A 268 -17.67 -2.64 23.27
CA LEU A 268 -17.63 -4.02 22.82
C LEU A 268 -17.55 -4.08 21.30
N VAL A 269 -16.55 -4.79 20.76
CA VAL A 269 -16.35 -4.98 19.33
C VAL A 269 -17.11 -6.23 18.88
N GLY A 270 -18.03 -6.10 17.90
CA GLY A 270 -18.51 -7.29 17.19
C GLY A 270 -19.99 -7.47 16.89
N GLN A 271 -20.94 -6.71 17.44
CA GLN A 271 -22.35 -6.80 17.06
C GLN A 271 -23.02 -5.49 16.64
N THR A 272 -22.60 -4.38 17.21
CA THR A 272 -22.99 -3.02 16.77
C THR A 272 -21.81 -2.10 17.08
N ASP A 273 -21.20 -1.52 16.05
CA ASP A 273 -20.08 -0.60 16.23
C ASP A 273 -20.49 0.58 17.14
N GLY A 274 -19.80 0.71 18.26
CA GLY A 274 -19.93 1.87 19.16
C GLY A 274 -20.90 1.74 20.34
N GLU A 275 -21.57 0.61 20.57
CA GLU A 275 -22.37 0.43 21.77
C GLU A 275 -21.48 0.21 23.01
N LYS A 276 -21.72 1.04 24.04
CA LYS A 276 -21.07 0.88 25.33
C LYS A 276 -21.66 -0.30 26.05
N GLY A 277 -20.84 -1.26 26.42
CA GLY A 277 -21.18 -2.39 27.25
C GLY A 277 -20.63 -2.25 28.68
N VAL A 278 -21.20 -2.98 29.59
CA VAL A 278 -20.69 -3.16 30.96
C VAL A 278 -20.14 -4.57 31.09
N VAL A 279 -18.89 -4.67 31.51
CA VAL A 279 -18.24 -5.96 31.73
C VAL A 279 -18.04 -6.17 33.23
N GLU A 280 -18.64 -7.25 33.75
CA GLU A 280 -18.41 -7.73 35.11
C GLU A 280 -17.16 -8.61 35.08
N VAL A 281 -16.15 -8.25 35.87
CA VAL A 281 -14.95 -9.06 36.08
C VAL A 281 -14.96 -9.64 37.48
N VAL A 282 -14.64 -10.93 37.58
CA VAL A 282 -14.48 -11.67 38.85
C VAL A 282 -13.09 -12.21 38.92
N VAL A 283 -12.32 -11.88 39.94
CA VAL A 283 -10.99 -12.41 40.19
C VAL A 283 -11.10 -13.69 41.02
N LYS A 284 -10.66 -14.81 40.46
CA LYS A 284 -10.64 -16.11 41.19
C LYS A 284 -9.35 -16.30 41.99
N VAL A 285 -8.24 -16.10 41.35
CA VAL A 285 -6.90 -16.34 41.90
C VAL A 285 -5.97 -15.29 41.34
N VAL A 286 -5.09 -14.76 42.18
CA VAL A 286 -3.98 -13.88 41.74
C VAL A 286 -2.69 -14.71 41.70
N LYS A 287 -1.98 -14.64 40.57
CA LYS A 287 -0.69 -15.30 40.40
C LYS A 287 0.36 -14.26 40.02
N GLU A 288 1.54 -14.41 40.60
CA GLU A 288 2.73 -13.62 40.28
C GLU A 288 3.67 -14.49 39.44
N ARG A 289 4.31 -13.87 38.44
CA ARG A 289 5.35 -14.55 37.64
C ARG A 289 6.69 -14.43 38.38
N GLU A 290 7.21 -15.54 38.88
CA GLU A 290 8.56 -15.63 39.38
C GLU A 290 9.51 -15.95 38.25
N LEU A 291 10.46 -15.00 38.00
CA LEU A 291 11.49 -15.17 36.97
C LEU A 291 12.64 -16.05 37.48
N PRO A 292 13.17 -16.96 36.67
CA PRO A 292 14.36 -17.71 37.04
C PRO A 292 15.53 -16.77 37.32
N PRO A 293 16.51 -17.14 38.19
CA PRO A 293 17.70 -16.34 38.44
C PRO A 293 18.45 -16.00 37.15
N MET A 294 19.02 -14.79 37.06
CA MET A 294 19.84 -14.38 35.93
C MET A 294 21.28 -14.86 36.13
N ASP A 295 21.54 -16.13 35.82
CA ASP A 295 22.83 -16.79 36.03
C ASP A 295 23.21 -17.68 34.83
N ASP A 296 24.38 -18.36 34.96
CA ASP A 296 24.85 -19.26 33.89
C ASP A 296 23.94 -20.50 33.71
N ALA A 297 23.21 -20.92 34.75
CA ALA A 297 22.29 -22.02 34.65
C ALA A 297 21.10 -21.63 33.77
N PHE A 298 20.61 -20.40 33.91
CA PHE A 298 19.58 -19.85 33.03
C PHE A 298 20.08 -19.72 31.59
N ALA A 299 21.30 -19.21 31.36
CA ALA A 299 21.85 -19.08 30.02
C ALA A 299 21.85 -20.42 29.26
N LYS A 300 22.29 -21.51 29.94
CA LYS A 300 22.25 -22.88 29.41
C LYS A 300 20.85 -23.41 29.15
N LEU A 301 19.90 -23.03 29.98
CA LEU A 301 18.50 -23.48 29.83
C LEU A 301 17.78 -22.80 28.66
N ALA A 302 18.03 -21.49 28.47
CA ALA A 302 17.24 -20.64 27.59
C ALA A 302 17.90 -20.36 26.22
N SER A 303 19.19 -20.76 26.07
CA SER A 303 19.98 -20.45 24.86
C SER A 303 21.03 -21.53 24.57
N GLU A 304 21.81 -21.32 23.50
CA GLU A 304 22.98 -22.16 23.14
C GLU A 304 24.26 -21.76 23.86
N PHE A 305 24.23 -20.75 24.74
CA PHE A 305 25.40 -20.22 25.44
C PHE A 305 25.63 -20.89 26.79
N ASP A 306 26.89 -21.07 27.16
CA ASP A 306 27.28 -21.70 28.44
C ASP A 306 27.27 -20.72 29.59
N THR A 307 27.41 -19.43 29.34
CA THR A 307 27.52 -18.40 30.38
C THR A 307 26.58 -17.21 30.14
N LEU A 308 26.18 -16.58 31.23
CA LEU A 308 25.38 -15.34 31.14
C LEU A 308 26.14 -14.20 30.43
N ALA A 309 27.47 -14.17 30.53
CA ALA A 309 28.28 -13.17 29.83
C ALA A 309 28.21 -13.34 28.31
N GLU A 310 28.25 -14.57 27.81
CA GLU A 310 28.07 -14.85 26.35
C GLU A 310 26.68 -14.48 25.89
N LEU A 311 25.65 -14.83 26.65
CA LEU A 311 24.25 -14.45 26.32
C LEU A 311 24.10 -12.93 26.28
N LYS A 312 24.65 -12.18 27.23
CA LYS A 312 24.65 -10.71 27.22
C LYS A 312 25.38 -10.13 26.02
N ALA A 313 26.52 -10.68 25.65
CA ALA A 313 27.28 -10.23 24.48
C ALA A 313 26.51 -10.47 23.16
N ASP A 314 25.78 -11.58 23.04
CA ASP A 314 24.93 -11.86 21.90
C ASP A 314 23.76 -10.86 21.82
N PHE A 315 23.04 -10.63 22.92
CA PHE A 315 21.99 -9.61 22.96
C PHE A 315 22.51 -8.22 22.65
N ALA A 316 23.67 -7.82 23.17
CA ALA A 316 24.29 -6.54 22.83
C ALA A 316 24.54 -6.41 21.34
N THR A 317 25.08 -7.46 20.71
CA THR A 317 25.32 -7.49 19.25
C THR A 317 24.03 -7.42 18.44
N ARG A 318 22.99 -8.14 18.87
CA ARG A 318 21.67 -8.12 18.20
C ARG A 318 21.01 -6.74 18.32
N LEU A 319 21.01 -6.17 19.54
CA LEU A 319 20.45 -4.84 19.80
C LEU A 319 21.20 -3.75 19.02
N GLU A 320 22.52 -3.81 18.97
CA GLU A 320 23.32 -2.88 18.16
C GLU A 320 22.92 -2.95 16.68
N ARG A 321 22.72 -4.17 16.17
CA ARG A 321 22.26 -4.35 14.77
C ARG A 321 20.86 -3.80 14.54
N VAL A 322 19.92 -4.01 15.46
CA VAL A 322 18.57 -3.46 15.38
C VAL A 322 18.61 -1.94 15.40
N LYS A 323 19.30 -1.34 16.37
CA LYS A 323 19.43 0.13 16.48
C LYS A 323 20.12 0.75 15.26
N LYS A 324 21.11 0.08 14.67
CA LYS A 324 21.71 0.51 13.39
C LYS A 324 20.70 0.47 12.23
N MET A 325 19.86 -0.55 12.17
CA MET A 325 18.81 -0.61 11.16
C MET A 325 17.76 0.51 11.35
N GLU A 326 17.39 0.81 12.60
CA GLU A 326 16.50 1.92 12.96
C GLU A 326 17.14 3.26 12.60
N GLN A 327 18.42 3.45 12.87
CA GLN A 327 19.19 4.65 12.48
C GLN A 327 19.20 4.82 10.94
N GLY A 328 19.35 3.73 10.20
CA GLY A 328 19.27 3.76 8.74
C GLY A 328 17.85 4.09 8.21
N ALA A 329 16.80 3.67 8.92
CA ALA A 329 15.43 4.05 8.61
C ALA A 329 15.19 5.54 8.93
N GLN A 330 15.64 6.00 10.10
CA GLN A 330 15.58 7.42 10.50
C GLN A 330 16.30 8.32 9.48
N ALA A 331 17.45 7.92 8.99
CA ALA A 331 18.19 8.68 7.98
C ALA A 331 17.37 8.83 6.68
N ARG A 332 16.66 7.78 6.25
CA ARG A 332 15.77 7.83 5.08
C ARG A 332 14.60 8.76 5.29
N ASP A 333 13.94 8.64 6.44
CA ASP A 333 12.75 9.45 6.76
C ASP A 333 13.13 10.94 6.84
N LEU A 334 14.22 11.28 7.51
CA LEU A 334 14.74 12.64 7.61
C LEU A 334 15.20 13.20 6.25
N LEU A 335 15.76 12.36 5.37
CA LEU A 335 16.10 12.79 4.01
C LEU A 335 14.84 13.16 3.23
N VAL A 336 13.82 12.31 3.25
CA VAL A 336 12.56 12.59 2.55
C VAL A 336 11.90 13.85 3.11
N GLU A 337 11.82 13.98 4.43
CA GLU A 337 11.26 15.16 5.10
C GLU A 337 12.00 16.45 4.67
N LYS A 338 13.32 16.42 4.69
CA LYS A 338 14.14 17.57 4.29
C LYS A 338 13.97 17.93 2.82
N LEU A 339 13.95 16.93 1.93
CA LEU A 339 13.73 17.13 0.51
C LEU A 339 12.34 17.71 0.23
N LEU A 340 11.30 17.24 0.94
CA LEU A 340 9.94 17.79 0.84
C LEU A 340 9.86 19.23 1.32
N ALA A 341 10.61 19.57 2.37
CA ALA A 341 10.65 20.96 2.89
C ALA A 341 11.37 21.93 1.95
N GLU A 342 12.40 21.47 1.23
CA GLU A 342 13.21 22.29 0.32
C GLU A 342 12.68 22.33 -1.13
N THR A 343 11.67 21.47 -1.47
CA THR A 343 11.17 21.29 -2.82
C THR A 343 9.71 21.70 -2.92
N GLU A 344 9.37 22.60 -3.86
CA GLU A 344 7.99 22.92 -4.16
C GLU A 344 7.41 21.84 -5.09
N ILE A 345 6.40 21.10 -4.60
CA ILE A 345 5.76 20.02 -5.32
C ILE A 345 4.27 20.30 -5.41
N PRO A 346 3.78 20.74 -6.57
CA PRO A 346 2.35 20.94 -6.76
C PRO A 346 1.63 19.57 -6.82
N VAL A 347 0.46 19.49 -6.19
CA VAL A 347 -0.37 18.27 -6.15
C VAL A 347 -1.69 18.57 -6.85
N PRO A 348 -2.18 17.68 -7.74
CA PRO A 348 -3.47 17.84 -8.41
C PRO A 348 -4.62 17.68 -7.42
N ASP A 349 -5.48 18.71 -7.31
CA ASP A 349 -6.60 18.69 -6.35
C ASP A 349 -7.63 17.59 -6.69
N LEU A 350 -7.91 17.34 -7.97
CA LEU A 350 -8.86 16.29 -8.34
C LEU A 350 -8.39 14.88 -7.96
N LEU A 351 -7.09 14.62 -8.11
CA LEU A 351 -6.51 13.34 -7.68
C LEU A 351 -6.61 13.19 -6.16
N VAL A 352 -6.36 14.25 -5.40
CA VAL A 352 -6.53 14.25 -3.94
C VAL A 352 -7.97 13.96 -3.57
N ASP A 353 -8.93 14.66 -4.18
CA ASP A 353 -10.36 14.46 -3.93
C ASP A 353 -10.81 13.03 -4.26
N GLU A 354 -10.30 12.44 -5.34
CA GLU A 354 -10.60 11.07 -5.74
C GLU A 354 -10.07 10.08 -4.69
N GLU A 355 -8.80 10.18 -4.28
CA GLU A 355 -8.20 9.28 -3.28
C GLU A 355 -8.85 9.43 -1.90
N VAL A 356 -9.17 10.66 -1.48
CA VAL A 356 -9.89 10.92 -0.22
C VAL A 356 -11.29 10.28 -0.25
N ASN A 357 -12.02 10.42 -1.37
CA ASN A 357 -13.34 9.83 -1.51
C ASN A 357 -13.28 8.30 -1.53
N ASP A 358 -12.31 7.72 -2.22
CA ASP A 358 -12.12 6.27 -2.27
C ASP A 358 -11.78 5.71 -0.87
N HIS A 359 -10.91 6.39 -0.11
CA HIS A 359 -10.59 6.03 1.27
C HIS A 359 -11.84 6.05 2.18
N LEU A 360 -12.55 7.18 2.22
CA LEU A 360 -13.73 7.35 3.06
C LEU A 360 -14.88 6.41 2.66
N SER A 361 -15.01 6.12 1.35
CA SER A 361 -16.00 5.16 0.86
C SER A 361 -15.67 3.74 1.32
N GLY A 362 -14.38 3.38 1.33
CA GLY A 362 -13.91 2.08 1.83
C GLY A 362 -14.19 1.87 3.32
N GLU A 363 -14.18 2.94 4.10
CA GLU A 363 -14.48 2.94 5.53
C GLU A 363 -15.97 3.19 5.85
N GLY A 364 -16.81 3.55 4.85
CA GLY A 364 -18.21 3.92 5.06
C GLY A 364 -18.39 5.27 5.75
N ARG A 365 -17.40 6.18 5.71
CA ARG A 365 -17.31 7.45 6.44
C ARG A 365 -17.36 8.69 5.53
N LEU A 366 -18.04 8.63 4.40
CA LEU A 366 -18.09 9.73 3.42
C LEU A 366 -18.57 11.07 3.99
N GLU A 367 -19.46 11.05 4.99
CA GLU A 367 -20.03 12.24 5.61
C GLU A 367 -19.21 12.78 6.80
N ASP A 368 -18.10 12.13 7.16
CA ASP A 368 -17.25 12.53 8.27
C ASP A 368 -16.28 13.63 7.84
N ALA A 369 -16.65 14.88 8.09
CA ALA A 369 -15.89 16.06 7.66
C ALA A 369 -14.54 16.21 8.41
N GLU A 370 -14.46 15.80 9.67
CA GLU A 370 -13.21 15.87 10.45
C GLU A 370 -12.19 14.86 9.92
N HIS A 371 -12.62 13.62 9.75
CA HIS A 371 -11.79 12.56 9.18
C HIS A 371 -11.37 12.87 7.73
N ARG A 372 -12.28 13.45 6.92
CA ARG A 372 -11.96 13.91 5.57
C ARG A 372 -10.78 14.91 5.56
N ALA A 373 -10.76 15.86 6.49
CA ALA A 373 -9.68 16.84 6.57
C ALA A 373 -8.35 16.19 6.96
N GLU A 374 -8.35 15.20 7.85
CA GLU A 374 -7.17 14.43 8.21
C GLU A 374 -6.64 13.61 7.02
N VAL A 375 -7.53 12.91 6.32
CA VAL A 375 -7.19 12.10 5.15
C VAL A 375 -6.67 12.98 4.01
N ASP A 376 -7.25 14.16 3.75
CA ASP A 376 -6.75 15.12 2.74
C ASP A 376 -5.28 15.48 2.99
N VAL A 377 -4.92 15.82 4.23
CA VAL A 377 -3.54 16.15 4.60
C VAL A 377 -2.61 14.95 4.37
N GLN A 378 -3.05 13.75 4.73
CA GLN A 378 -2.25 12.52 4.56
C GLN A 378 -2.04 12.20 3.07
N VAL A 379 -3.10 12.24 2.27
CA VAL A 379 -3.06 11.98 0.82
C VAL A 379 -2.15 12.99 0.13
N ARG A 380 -2.28 14.30 0.42
CA ARG A 380 -1.38 15.33 -0.15
C ARG A 380 0.08 15.08 0.21
N SER A 381 0.37 14.69 1.46
CA SER A 381 1.72 14.37 1.90
C SER A 381 2.28 13.15 1.19
N SER A 382 1.47 12.10 1.04
CA SER A 382 1.84 10.87 0.33
C SER A 382 2.14 11.14 -1.15
N LEU A 383 1.27 11.87 -1.85
CA LEU A 383 1.45 12.22 -3.26
C LEU A 383 2.69 13.09 -3.49
N LYS A 384 2.98 14.05 -2.59
CA LYS A 384 4.22 14.84 -2.66
C LYS A 384 5.45 13.94 -2.54
N SER A 385 5.45 13.00 -1.59
CA SER A 385 6.54 12.03 -1.41
C SER A 385 6.72 11.18 -2.65
N ASP A 386 5.63 10.69 -3.24
CA ASP A 386 5.64 9.88 -4.44
C ASP A 386 6.21 10.64 -5.64
N PHE A 387 5.74 11.87 -5.88
CA PHE A 387 6.24 12.70 -6.98
C PHE A 387 7.72 13.07 -6.81
N LEU A 388 8.15 13.34 -5.57
CA LEU A 388 9.56 13.58 -5.25
C LEU A 388 10.42 12.37 -5.58
N LEU A 389 10.04 11.20 -5.08
CA LEU A 389 10.79 9.96 -5.27
C LEU A 389 10.81 9.53 -6.75
N ASP A 390 9.70 9.69 -7.47
CA ASP A 390 9.64 9.44 -8.91
C ASP A 390 10.56 10.39 -9.70
N ALA A 391 10.66 11.66 -9.27
CA ALA A 391 11.58 12.61 -9.87
C ALA A 391 13.04 12.21 -9.63
N ILE A 392 13.37 11.69 -8.43
CA ILE A 392 14.71 11.16 -8.14
C ILE A 392 14.98 9.92 -8.99
N VAL A 393 14.03 8.96 -9.09
CA VAL A 393 14.17 7.78 -9.96
C VAL A 393 14.50 8.17 -11.40
N LYS A 394 13.80 9.18 -11.93
CA LYS A 394 14.01 9.70 -13.28
C LYS A 394 15.38 10.38 -13.44
N ALA A 395 15.77 11.22 -12.46
CA ALA A 395 17.05 11.95 -12.51
C ALA A 395 18.27 11.04 -12.38
N GLU A 396 18.14 9.96 -11.61
CA GLU A 396 19.18 8.94 -11.38
C GLU A 396 19.15 7.80 -12.42
N GLU A 397 18.21 7.84 -13.38
CA GLU A 397 18.01 6.80 -14.40
C GLU A 397 17.96 5.37 -13.80
N VAL A 398 17.30 5.24 -12.66
CA VAL A 398 17.27 3.99 -11.88
C VAL A 398 16.53 2.90 -12.66
N GLN A 399 17.20 1.77 -12.85
CA GLN A 399 16.61 0.56 -13.42
C GLN A 399 16.50 -0.52 -12.35
N VAL A 400 15.38 -1.22 -12.32
CA VAL A 400 15.13 -2.35 -11.42
C VAL A 400 15.43 -3.64 -12.18
N THR A 401 16.29 -4.48 -11.60
CA THR A 401 16.58 -5.80 -12.14
C THR A 401 15.60 -6.85 -11.65
N GLU A 402 15.47 -7.98 -12.38
CA GLU A 402 14.63 -9.10 -11.94
C GLU A 402 15.05 -9.67 -10.58
N VAL A 403 16.35 -9.66 -10.28
CA VAL A 403 16.89 -10.13 -9.00
C VAL A 403 16.40 -9.24 -7.86
N GLU A 404 16.53 -7.91 -7.98
CA GLU A 404 16.09 -6.95 -6.97
C GLU A 404 14.58 -7.04 -6.73
N LEU A 405 13.81 -7.20 -7.81
CA LEU A 405 12.36 -7.38 -7.72
C LEU A 405 12.00 -8.67 -6.99
N THR A 406 12.70 -9.78 -7.29
CA THR A 406 12.49 -11.07 -6.63
C THR A 406 12.85 -11.01 -5.15
N GLU A 407 13.98 -10.42 -4.79
CA GLU A 407 14.39 -10.25 -3.39
C GLU A 407 13.39 -9.39 -2.60
N TYR A 408 12.91 -8.32 -3.20
CA TYR A 408 11.90 -7.46 -2.59
C TYR A 408 10.58 -8.23 -2.36
N LEU A 409 10.15 -9.00 -3.37
CA LEU A 409 8.93 -9.80 -3.33
C LEU A 409 9.03 -10.88 -2.23
N VAL A 410 10.15 -11.61 -2.14
CA VAL A 410 10.39 -12.62 -1.09
C VAL A 410 10.34 -11.99 0.30
N ARG A 411 11.03 -10.87 0.49
CA ARG A 411 11.04 -10.17 1.78
C ARG A 411 9.65 -9.65 2.18
N THR A 412 8.91 -9.12 1.20
CA THR A 412 7.57 -8.56 1.46
C THR A 412 6.56 -9.68 1.73
N SER A 413 6.60 -10.78 0.98
CA SER A 413 5.71 -11.93 1.20
C SER A 413 5.85 -12.54 2.59
N GLN A 414 7.08 -12.59 3.13
CA GLN A 414 7.34 -13.05 4.50
C GLN A 414 6.65 -12.18 5.56
N ARG A 415 6.58 -10.86 5.33
CA ARG A 415 5.90 -9.92 6.22
C ARG A 415 4.39 -10.19 6.28
N TYR A 416 3.80 -10.65 5.17
CA TYR A 416 2.39 -11.04 5.09
C TYR A 416 2.13 -12.51 5.44
N GLY A 417 3.17 -13.27 5.81
CA GLY A 417 3.04 -14.70 6.11
C GLY A 417 2.61 -15.55 4.91
N MET A 418 2.89 -15.07 3.68
CA MET A 418 2.52 -15.72 2.42
C MET A 418 3.73 -16.35 1.75
N ALA A 419 3.50 -17.41 0.96
CA ALA A 419 4.52 -17.93 0.06
C ALA A 419 4.80 -16.91 -1.08
N PRO A 420 6.08 -16.72 -1.51
CA PRO A 420 6.43 -15.73 -2.52
C PRO A 420 5.67 -15.89 -3.85
N GLU A 421 5.45 -17.14 -4.29
CA GLU A 421 4.73 -17.42 -5.53
C GLU A 421 3.24 -17.06 -5.42
N GLN A 422 2.64 -17.29 -4.26
CA GLN A 422 1.25 -16.94 -4.00
C GLN A 422 1.08 -15.42 -3.96
N PHE A 423 2.00 -14.72 -3.28
CA PHE A 423 2.00 -13.25 -3.21
C PHE A 423 2.16 -12.62 -4.60
N ALA A 424 3.09 -13.15 -5.44
CA ALA A 424 3.26 -12.70 -6.82
C ALA A 424 1.99 -12.90 -7.67
N GLN A 425 1.29 -14.03 -7.51
CA GLN A 425 0.03 -14.28 -8.21
C GLN A 425 -1.09 -13.32 -7.79
N GLU A 426 -1.18 -12.98 -6.50
CA GLU A 426 -2.16 -12.01 -6.01
C GLU A 426 -1.88 -10.62 -6.59
N LEU A 427 -0.62 -10.16 -6.58
CA LEU A 427 -0.21 -8.89 -7.19
C LEU A 427 -0.50 -8.86 -8.70
N GLN A 428 -0.26 -9.98 -9.40
CA GLN A 428 -0.54 -10.08 -10.83
C GLN A 428 -2.05 -10.00 -11.11
N LYS A 429 -2.87 -10.69 -10.33
CA LYS A 429 -4.35 -10.63 -10.45
C LYS A 429 -4.89 -9.23 -10.15
N ALA A 430 -4.30 -8.54 -9.18
CA ALA A 430 -4.63 -7.17 -8.82
C ALA A 430 -4.08 -6.12 -9.80
N GLY A 431 -3.21 -6.50 -10.75
CA GLY A 431 -2.54 -5.57 -11.66
C GLY A 431 -1.49 -4.67 -11.00
N GLN A 432 -0.99 -5.04 -9.82
CA GLN A 432 -0.11 -4.22 -8.97
C GLN A 432 1.39 -4.43 -9.21
N ILE A 433 1.79 -5.24 -10.20
CA ILE A 433 3.21 -5.49 -10.49
C ILE A 433 3.96 -4.20 -10.82
N GLN A 434 3.35 -3.28 -11.58
CA GLN A 434 3.98 -2.01 -11.94
C GLN A 434 4.19 -1.11 -10.71
N GLN A 435 3.29 -1.13 -9.76
CA GLN A 435 3.42 -0.42 -8.49
C GLN A 435 4.58 -0.98 -7.67
N LEU A 436 4.70 -2.31 -7.59
CA LEU A 436 5.83 -2.95 -6.91
C LEU A 436 7.18 -2.56 -7.53
N VAL A 437 7.28 -2.54 -8.87
CA VAL A 437 8.49 -2.09 -9.59
C VAL A 437 8.81 -0.64 -9.24
N ALA A 438 7.80 0.24 -9.18
CA ALA A 438 7.98 1.64 -8.79
C ALA A 438 8.48 1.78 -7.35
N GLU A 439 7.95 1.01 -6.40
CA GLU A 439 8.41 0.99 -5.01
C GLU A 439 9.88 0.57 -4.89
N VAL A 440 10.29 -0.48 -5.61
CA VAL A 440 11.70 -0.92 -5.63
C VAL A 440 12.59 0.16 -6.24
N ALA A 441 12.15 0.80 -7.34
CA ALA A 441 12.89 1.87 -7.98
C ALA A 441 13.09 3.07 -7.04
N ARG A 442 12.03 3.50 -6.35
CA ARG A 442 12.06 4.59 -5.37
C ARG A 442 12.99 4.28 -4.20
N ALA A 443 12.91 3.07 -3.64
CA ALA A 443 13.78 2.62 -2.56
C ALA A 443 15.26 2.63 -2.98
N LYS A 444 15.55 2.15 -4.20
CA LYS A 444 16.90 2.15 -4.78
C LYS A 444 17.41 3.55 -5.05
N ALA A 445 16.60 4.43 -5.61
CA ALA A 445 16.93 5.83 -5.85
C ALA A 445 17.30 6.55 -4.55
N LEU A 446 16.47 6.39 -3.52
CA LEU A 446 16.70 6.99 -2.22
C LEU A 446 17.98 6.47 -1.54
N ALA A 447 18.26 5.17 -1.64
CA ALA A 447 19.52 4.58 -1.16
C ALA A 447 20.74 5.17 -1.90
N GLY A 448 20.63 5.38 -3.22
CA GLY A 448 21.68 6.03 -4.01
C GLY A 448 21.93 7.48 -3.62
N VAL A 449 20.90 8.24 -3.24
CA VAL A 449 21.07 9.59 -2.69
C VAL A 449 21.71 9.55 -1.30
N LEU A 450 21.23 8.65 -0.43
CA LEU A 450 21.77 8.48 0.93
C LEU A 450 23.26 8.16 0.94
N SER A 451 23.77 7.38 0.01
CA SER A 451 25.20 7.03 -0.07
C SER A 451 26.10 8.22 -0.43
N ARG A 452 25.53 9.32 -0.96
CA ARG A 452 26.28 10.50 -1.43
C ARG A 452 26.16 11.72 -0.52
N ILE A 453 25.23 11.71 0.43
CA ILE A 453 25.04 12.82 1.37
C ILE A 453 25.85 12.63 2.65
N SER A 454 26.01 13.71 3.44
CA SER A 454 26.67 13.67 4.75
C SER A 454 25.67 13.26 5.83
N ILE A 455 25.85 12.08 6.40
CA ILE A 455 25.06 11.59 7.53
C ILE A 455 25.94 11.55 8.76
N LYS A 456 25.50 12.20 9.83
CA LYS A 456 26.21 12.26 11.12
C LYS A 456 25.27 11.83 12.23
N ASP A 457 25.82 11.16 13.24
CA ASP A 457 25.10 10.93 14.49
C ASP A 457 25.07 12.19 15.37
N ALA A 458 24.40 12.11 16.52
CA ALA A 458 24.31 13.21 17.46
C ALA A 458 25.67 13.60 18.04
N SER A 459 26.64 12.67 18.08
CA SER A 459 28.04 12.92 18.53
C SER A 459 28.88 13.62 17.45
N GLY A 460 28.40 13.68 16.19
CA GLY A 460 29.06 14.25 15.01
C GLY A 460 29.95 13.26 14.26
N ALA A 461 29.89 11.96 14.58
CA ALA A 461 30.60 10.94 13.82
C ALA A 461 29.85 10.64 12.49
N ALA A 462 30.63 10.44 11.42
CA ALA A 462 30.05 10.09 10.13
C ALA A 462 29.56 8.64 10.14
N ILE A 463 28.38 8.42 9.57
CA ILE A 463 27.73 7.10 9.47
C ILE A 463 27.83 6.60 8.04
N ASP A 464 28.33 5.38 7.89
CA ASP A 464 28.35 4.65 6.63
C ASP A 464 27.16 3.68 6.59
N LEU A 465 26.13 4.04 5.81
CA LEU A 465 24.94 3.20 5.63
C LEU A 465 25.19 1.99 4.72
N GLU A 466 26.21 2.00 3.87
CA GLU A 466 26.55 0.84 3.04
C GLU A 466 27.07 -0.33 3.89
N ALA A 467 27.75 -0.01 4.97
CA ALA A 467 28.19 -1.02 5.95
C ALA A 467 27.02 -1.68 6.70
N LEU A 468 25.81 -1.05 6.68
CA LEU A 468 24.59 -1.52 7.34
C LEU A 468 23.67 -2.33 6.38
N ALA A 469 23.92 -2.28 5.07
CA ALA A 469 23.17 -3.07 4.11
C ALA A 469 23.42 -4.58 4.38
N PRO A 470 22.38 -5.43 4.39
CA PRO A 470 22.58 -6.86 4.50
C PRO A 470 23.45 -7.30 3.32
N LYS A 471 24.63 -7.88 3.63
CA LYS A 471 25.46 -8.49 2.58
C LYS A 471 24.62 -9.52 1.84
N PRO A 472 24.62 -9.50 0.48
CA PRO A 472 23.95 -10.55 -0.27
C PRO A 472 24.48 -11.90 0.21
N ALA A 473 23.56 -12.85 0.44
CA ALA A 473 23.97 -14.21 0.78
C ALA A 473 24.94 -14.72 -0.29
N PRO A 474 26.01 -15.44 0.09
CA PRO A 474 26.92 -16.00 -0.90
C PRO A 474 26.10 -16.87 -1.84
N ALA A 475 26.29 -16.65 -3.16
CA ALA A 475 25.67 -17.46 -4.19
C ALA A 475 25.99 -18.92 -3.88
N VAL A 476 24.94 -19.72 -3.68
CA VAL A 476 25.09 -21.19 -3.58
C VAL A 476 25.47 -21.63 -4.98
N GLU A 477 26.76 -22.08 -5.14
CA GLU A 477 27.25 -22.71 -6.36
C GLU A 477 26.55 -24.05 -6.64
#